data_73c0bff8c381d37043eec376121988f4
#
_entry.id   73c0bff8c381d37043eec376121988f4
#
_cell.length_a   1.000
_cell.length_b   1.000
_cell.length_c   1.000
_cell.angle_alpha   90.00
_cell.angle_beta   90.00
_cell.angle_gamma   90.00
#
_symmetry.space_group_name_H-M   'P 1'
#
loop_
_entity.id
_entity.type
_entity.pdbx_description
1 polymer ?
#
loop_
_entity_poly.entity_id
_entity_poly.type
_entity_poly.pdbx_seq_one_letter_code
_entity_poly.pdbx_strand_id
1 'polypeptide(L)'
;MQLFKQSCILFLIWCISCSPPKTIYDNSGSFTIKKNINELISLSGLDASMGIKIVSLETGKTLYSLNSKKLLMPASNIKLYTCAAALEELGSDYRFKTIVLQNGNNLILKGGGDPNLTIDQLDSLAKITIKNIDDVDTLFVDESLLDSFHYGQGWMWDEGSTKYSAPISAITINKNCVDFFVKPGKTGGKAIIDFYPRTKYINVNNSSLTVKDTIDFEKFRIDRDWAGRTNHFNVSGNILYKSSINTFQRNIFDPVLFCGTIFKEQLNNYGMNVKNMVTLKQVGNASPIAVHTSAPLLHSAYDMMHESDNLTAELFTKILAVNDTTTGSWKYGLQKIKTLLADSSDIDTSLLQIADGSGFSRYNLSSANHIVKFLSYMYTSKHKDDFIFTLAGDGSKSTLKNRLKFANSKIRAKTGHLSGVSCLSGYIYSDKYGPLAFSILMNGFTGKAKPYQRLQDKIINLFLHD
;
A
#
# COMPACT_ATOMS: atom_id res chain seq x y z
N MET A 1 49.90 -48.09 24.01
CA MET A 1 48.75 -48.58 23.21
C MET A 1 47.41 -48.35 23.95
N GLN A 2 47.25 -47.16 24.55
CA GLN A 2 46.05 -46.79 25.35
C GLN A 2 45.52 -45.38 25.10
N LEU A 3 46.04 -44.68 24.12
CA LEU A 3 45.65 -43.30 23.79
C LEU A 3 44.80 -43.15 22.48
N PHE A 4 44.43 -44.29 21.85
CA PHE A 4 43.68 -44.27 20.57
C PHE A 4 42.20 -44.69 20.69
N LYS A 5 41.71 -44.98 21.88
CA LYS A 5 40.31 -45.44 22.11
C LYS A 5 39.35 -44.35 22.61
N GLN A 6 39.86 -43.17 23.00
CA GLN A 6 38.99 -42.09 23.51
C GLN A 6 38.58 -41.05 22.45
N SER A 7 39.22 -40.99 21.27
CA SER A 7 38.87 -40.04 20.20
C SER A 7 37.68 -40.45 19.33
N CYS A 8 37.28 -41.72 19.31
CA CYS A 8 36.14 -42.17 18.46
C CYS A 8 34.78 -42.00 19.08
N ILE A 9 34.67 -41.77 20.38
CA ILE A 9 33.36 -41.62 21.05
C ILE A 9 32.88 -40.17 21.03
N LEU A 10 33.77 -39.20 20.93
CA LEU A 10 33.38 -37.76 20.82
C LEU A 10 32.90 -37.32 19.42
N PHE A 11 33.18 -38.11 18.37
CA PHE A 11 32.74 -37.80 17.00
C PHE A 11 31.34 -38.30 16.65
N LEU A 12 30.78 -39.21 17.45
CA LEU A 12 29.45 -39.79 17.24
C LEU A 12 28.30 -38.97 17.89
N ILE A 13 28.63 -38.00 18.75
CA ILE A 13 27.60 -37.16 19.42
C ILE A 13 27.27 -35.88 18.59
N TRP A 14 28.06 -35.53 17.56
CA TRP A 14 27.86 -34.33 16.76
C TRP A 14 26.94 -34.54 15.55
N CYS A 15 26.52 -35.75 15.24
CA CYS A 15 25.66 -36.04 14.09
C CYS A 15 24.16 -36.17 14.41
N ILE A 16 23.70 -35.86 15.66
CA ILE A 16 22.30 -36.02 16.03
C ILE A 16 21.52 -34.70 16.13
N SER A 17 22.08 -33.57 15.66
CA SER A 17 21.47 -32.27 15.86
C SER A 17 21.01 -31.55 14.59
N CYS A 18 20.69 -32.25 13.51
CA CYS A 18 19.96 -31.68 12.37
C CYS A 18 18.64 -32.40 12.18
N SER A 19 17.77 -32.36 13.20
CA SER A 19 16.36 -32.58 12.94
C SER A 19 15.78 -31.32 12.30
N PRO A 20 15.10 -31.40 11.15
CA PRO A 20 14.38 -30.24 10.61
C PRO A 20 13.45 -29.72 11.70
N PRO A 21 13.24 -28.39 11.80
CA PRO A 21 12.36 -27.83 12.81
C PRO A 21 10.98 -28.50 12.70
N LYS A 22 10.57 -29.20 13.75
CA LYS A 22 9.24 -29.82 13.79
C LYS A 22 8.20 -28.71 13.60
N THR A 23 7.37 -28.87 12.59
CA THR A 23 6.18 -28.02 12.41
C THR A 23 5.31 -28.15 13.66
N ILE A 24 5.16 -27.08 14.42
CA ILE A 24 4.35 -27.08 15.64
C ILE A 24 2.89 -26.97 15.22
N TYR A 25 2.14 -28.03 15.34
CA TYR A 25 0.68 -28.04 15.20
C TYR A 25 0.05 -27.80 16.58
N ASP A 26 -0.75 -26.76 16.65
CA ASP A 26 -1.59 -26.51 17.83
C ASP A 26 -2.84 -27.41 17.79
N ASN A 27 -3.13 -28.13 18.88
CA ASN A 27 -4.18 -29.16 18.94
C ASN A 27 -5.62 -28.60 19.19
N SER A 28 -5.84 -27.29 19.07
CA SER A 28 -7.10 -26.62 19.49
C SER A 28 -8.27 -26.63 18.49
N GLY A 29 -8.14 -27.10 17.23
CA GLY A 29 -9.22 -27.04 16.22
C GLY A 29 -10.05 -28.32 16.06
N SER A 30 -11.08 -28.29 15.19
CA SER A 30 -11.83 -29.51 14.82
C SER A 30 -10.92 -30.49 14.05
N PHE A 31 -10.92 -31.75 14.44
CA PHE A 31 -10.05 -32.76 13.83
C PHE A 31 -10.19 -32.88 12.32
N THR A 32 -11.39 -32.83 11.79
CA THR A 32 -11.66 -32.97 10.36
C THR A 32 -11.12 -31.79 9.57
N ILE A 33 -11.35 -30.53 10.01
CA ILE A 33 -10.90 -29.35 9.29
C ILE A 33 -9.37 -29.24 9.31
N LYS A 34 -8.73 -29.63 10.43
CA LYS A 34 -7.26 -29.69 10.51
C LYS A 34 -6.68 -30.70 9.52
N LYS A 35 -7.26 -31.88 9.44
CA LYS A 35 -6.84 -32.94 8.51
C LYS A 35 -6.93 -32.41 7.07
N ASN A 36 -8.07 -31.83 6.68
CA ASN A 36 -8.29 -31.35 5.33
C ASN A 36 -7.31 -30.22 4.94
N ILE A 37 -7.02 -29.28 5.85
CA ILE A 37 -6.06 -28.21 5.58
C ILE A 37 -4.63 -28.78 5.44
N ASN A 38 -4.23 -29.71 6.32
CA ASN A 38 -2.92 -30.34 6.26
C ASN A 38 -2.74 -31.12 4.95
N GLU A 39 -3.77 -31.83 4.48
CA GLU A 39 -3.76 -32.53 3.20
C GLU A 39 -3.62 -31.55 2.02
N LEU A 40 -4.37 -30.42 2.02
CA LEU A 40 -4.23 -29.39 0.99
C LEU A 40 -2.81 -28.82 0.94
N ILE A 41 -2.21 -28.54 2.09
CA ILE A 41 -0.83 -28.04 2.17
C ILE A 41 0.16 -29.07 1.64
N SER A 42 0.06 -30.31 2.11
CA SER A 42 0.95 -31.41 1.68
C SER A 42 0.84 -31.71 0.20
N LEU A 43 -0.39 -31.81 -0.33
CA LEU A 43 -0.65 -32.10 -1.76
C LEU A 43 -0.30 -30.92 -2.68
N SER A 44 -0.16 -29.69 -2.13
CA SER A 44 0.22 -28.54 -2.93
C SER A 44 1.63 -28.63 -3.48
N GLY A 45 2.53 -29.32 -2.81
CA GLY A 45 3.96 -29.37 -3.12
C GLY A 45 4.67 -28.02 -3.05
N LEU A 46 4.04 -27.01 -2.43
CA LEU A 46 4.58 -25.64 -2.38
C LEU A 46 5.59 -25.52 -1.22
N ASP A 47 6.79 -25.08 -1.57
CA ASP A 47 7.83 -24.74 -0.59
C ASP A 47 7.74 -23.26 -0.21
N ALA A 48 7.34 -23.00 1.05
CA ALA A 48 7.29 -21.67 1.64
C ALA A 48 7.22 -21.74 3.16
N SER A 49 7.73 -20.73 3.85
CA SER A 49 7.44 -20.52 5.26
C SER A 49 5.98 -20.06 5.41
N MET A 50 5.15 -20.90 6.05
CA MET A 50 3.72 -20.61 6.22
C MET A 50 3.40 -20.34 7.70
N GLY A 51 2.62 -19.28 7.96
CA GLY A 51 1.98 -18.96 9.22
C GLY A 51 0.48 -18.85 9.00
N ILE A 52 -0.31 -19.70 9.64
CA ILE A 52 -1.77 -19.74 9.46
C ILE A 52 -2.45 -19.73 10.81
N LYS A 53 -3.51 -18.93 10.95
CA LYS A 53 -4.43 -18.99 12.09
C LYS A 53 -5.86 -18.69 11.66
N ILE A 54 -6.81 -19.48 12.18
CA ILE A 54 -8.25 -19.31 11.94
C ILE A 54 -8.97 -19.51 13.28
N VAL A 55 -9.79 -18.53 13.67
CA VAL A 55 -10.46 -18.47 14.97
C VAL A 55 -11.94 -18.15 14.77
N SER A 56 -12.82 -18.83 15.53
CA SER A 56 -14.23 -18.46 15.64
C SER A 56 -14.37 -17.18 16.47
N LEU A 57 -15.04 -16.18 15.94
CA LEU A 57 -15.28 -14.91 16.63
C LEU A 57 -16.40 -15.01 17.67
N GLU A 58 -17.27 -16.01 17.57
CA GLU A 58 -18.34 -16.27 18.54
C GLU A 58 -17.81 -16.98 19.80
N THR A 59 -16.91 -17.97 19.62
CA THR A 59 -16.48 -18.83 20.72
C THR A 59 -15.05 -18.58 21.17
N GLY A 60 -14.26 -17.79 20.41
CA GLY A 60 -12.81 -17.61 20.61
C GLY A 60 -11.98 -18.87 20.28
N LYS A 61 -12.64 -19.98 19.84
CA LYS A 61 -11.97 -21.26 19.60
C LYS A 61 -11.10 -21.20 18.34
N THR A 62 -9.83 -21.64 18.47
CA THR A 62 -8.94 -21.82 17.32
C THR A 62 -9.37 -23.06 16.54
N LEU A 63 -9.77 -22.87 15.28
CA LEU A 63 -10.13 -23.96 14.36
C LEU A 63 -8.90 -24.51 13.66
N TYR A 64 -7.94 -23.67 13.32
CA TYR A 64 -6.66 -24.09 12.73
C TYR A 64 -5.52 -23.18 13.14
N SER A 65 -4.35 -23.78 13.36
CA SER A 65 -3.10 -23.06 13.67
C SER A 65 -1.89 -23.83 13.14
N LEU A 66 -1.07 -23.16 12.33
CA LEU A 66 0.20 -23.66 11.81
C LEU A 66 1.23 -22.54 11.91
N ASN A 67 2.28 -22.73 12.71
CA ASN A 67 3.34 -21.74 12.92
C ASN A 67 2.80 -20.32 13.17
N SER A 68 1.65 -20.21 13.85
CA SER A 68 0.87 -18.97 13.93
C SER A 68 1.62 -17.81 14.60
N LYS A 69 2.61 -18.11 15.46
CA LYS A 69 3.46 -17.12 16.14
C LYS A 69 4.74 -16.77 15.37
N LYS A 70 5.05 -17.49 14.27
CA LYS A 70 6.24 -17.22 13.45
C LYS A 70 6.13 -15.84 12.82
N LEU A 71 7.17 -15.02 12.99
CA LEU A 71 7.27 -13.72 12.35
C LEU A 71 7.56 -13.90 10.85
N LEU A 72 6.73 -13.29 10.04
CA LEU A 72 6.76 -13.32 8.58
C LEU A 72 6.51 -11.91 8.05
N MET A 73 6.96 -11.62 6.84
CA MET A 73 6.60 -10.38 6.14
C MET A 73 5.11 -10.40 5.80
N PRO A 74 4.31 -9.50 6.35
CA PRO A 74 2.86 -9.46 6.13
C PRO A 74 2.48 -8.75 4.83
N ALA A 75 3.44 -8.08 4.18
CA ALA A 75 3.17 -7.19 3.06
C ALA A 75 2.00 -6.24 3.38
N SER A 76 1.13 -5.94 2.40
CA SER A 76 0.01 -5.00 2.58
C SER A 76 -1.04 -5.40 3.63
N ASN A 77 -0.88 -6.51 4.36
CA ASN A 77 -1.69 -6.78 5.55
C ASN A 77 -1.37 -5.80 6.71
N ILE A 78 -0.24 -5.09 6.68
CA ILE A 78 0.02 -3.95 7.59
C ILE A 78 -1.08 -2.90 7.49
N LYS A 79 -1.66 -2.69 6.30
CA LYS A 79 -2.74 -1.73 6.10
C LYS A 79 -3.98 -2.00 6.97
N LEU A 80 -4.16 -3.22 7.46
CA LEU A 80 -5.19 -3.52 8.46
C LEU A 80 -4.99 -2.68 9.73
N TYR A 81 -3.76 -2.61 10.22
CA TYR A 81 -3.40 -1.82 11.39
C TYR A 81 -3.51 -0.33 11.14
N THR A 82 -2.99 0.13 9.99
CA THR A 82 -3.03 1.54 9.59
C THR A 82 -4.46 2.04 9.39
N CYS A 83 -5.32 1.25 8.74
CA CYS A 83 -6.72 1.59 8.54
C CYS A 83 -7.46 1.77 9.87
N ALA A 84 -7.31 0.81 10.78
CA ALA A 84 -7.96 0.89 12.08
C ALA A 84 -7.44 2.04 12.92
N ALA A 85 -6.12 2.29 12.92
CA ALA A 85 -5.55 3.43 13.63
C ALA A 85 -6.08 4.77 13.08
N ALA A 86 -6.26 4.89 11.76
CA ALA A 86 -6.85 6.08 11.17
C ALA A 86 -8.33 6.27 11.55
N LEU A 87 -9.11 5.18 11.60
CA LEU A 87 -10.50 5.23 12.06
C LEU A 87 -10.60 5.60 13.55
N GLU A 88 -9.71 5.07 14.39
CA GLU A 88 -9.72 5.32 15.84
C GLU A 88 -9.27 6.75 16.19
N GLU A 89 -8.16 7.22 15.59
CA GLU A 89 -7.56 8.51 15.96
C GLU A 89 -8.20 9.71 15.24
N LEU A 90 -8.63 9.54 14.00
CA LEU A 90 -9.19 10.63 13.17
C LEU A 90 -10.71 10.54 13.03
N GLY A 91 -11.27 9.34 13.05
CA GLY A 91 -12.69 9.09 12.77
C GLY A 91 -12.99 8.92 11.28
N SER A 92 -14.09 8.23 10.97
CA SER A 92 -14.53 7.95 9.59
C SER A 92 -14.91 9.22 8.79
N ASP A 93 -15.40 10.24 9.48
CA ASP A 93 -15.86 11.51 8.89
C ASP A 93 -14.76 12.58 8.73
N TYR A 94 -13.52 12.28 9.18
CA TYR A 94 -12.41 13.21 9.03
C TYR A 94 -12.21 13.61 7.57
N ARG A 95 -11.91 14.91 7.34
CA ARG A 95 -11.72 15.47 5.99
C ARG A 95 -10.40 16.23 5.90
N PHE A 96 -9.62 15.90 4.89
CA PHE A 96 -8.40 16.60 4.55
C PHE A 96 -8.74 17.96 3.92
N LYS A 97 -7.86 18.96 4.12
CA LYS A 97 -8.06 20.30 3.55
C LYS A 97 -6.81 20.75 2.80
N THR A 98 -6.97 21.09 1.53
CA THR A 98 -5.95 21.81 0.76
C THR A 98 -6.35 23.28 0.69
N ILE A 99 -5.45 24.18 1.09
CA ILE A 99 -5.79 25.58 1.33
C ILE A 99 -4.87 26.46 0.50
N VAL A 100 -5.44 27.47 -0.16
CA VAL A 100 -4.69 28.59 -0.72
C VAL A 100 -4.82 29.77 0.23
N LEU A 101 -3.66 30.23 0.71
CA LEU A 101 -3.57 31.39 1.60
C LEU A 101 -2.94 32.57 0.84
N GLN A 102 -3.32 33.78 1.22
CA GLN A 102 -2.76 35.03 0.70
C GLN A 102 -1.95 35.75 1.79
N ASN A 103 -0.77 36.25 1.40
CA ASN A 103 0.05 37.15 2.21
C ASN A 103 0.59 38.27 1.30
N GLY A 104 -0.08 39.44 1.32
CA GLY A 104 0.19 40.50 0.34
C GLY A 104 -0.03 40.00 -1.09
N ASN A 105 0.95 40.18 -1.95
CA ASN A 105 0.93 39.66 -3.33
C ASN A 105 1.48 38.23 -3.46
N ASN A 106 1.62 37.51 -2.37
CA ASN A 106 2.10 36.13 -2.38
C ASN A 106 0.94 35.18 -2.13
N LEU A 107 1.00 34.01 -2.78
CA LEU A 107 0.13 32.88 -2.53
C LEU A 107 0.89 31.76 -1.82
N ILE A 108 0.19 31.03 -0.98
CA ILE A 108 0.71 29.83 -0.33
C ILE A 108 -0.28 28.70 -0.58
N LEU A 109 0.14 27.70 -1.35
CA LEU A 109 -0.61 26.47 -1.53
C LEU A 109 -0.20 25.48 -0.43
N LYS A 110 -1.07 25.30 0.57
CA LYS A 110 -0.82 24.46 1.74
C LYS A 110 -1.48 23.10 1.60
N GLY A 111 -0.66 22.03 1.66
CA GLY A 111 -1.10 20.66 1.63
C GLY A 111 -1.64 20.18 2.99
N GLY A 112 -2.75 19.46 2.96
CA GLY A 112 -3.38 18.85 4.14
C GLY A 112 -3.30 17.33 4.18
N GLY A 113 -2.48 16.72 3.33
CA GLY A 113 -2.32 15.26 3.27
C GLY A 113 -3.46 14.52 2.60
N ASP A 114 -4.25 15.18 1.75
CA ASP A 114 -5.33 14.53 0.98
C ASP A 114 -4.74 13.55 -0.04
N PRO A 115 -4.93 12.22 0.10
CA PRO A 115 -4.41 11.25 -0.84
C PRO A 115 -5.16 11.23 -2.18
N ASN A 116 -6.33 11.86 -2.25
CA ASN A 116 -7.24 11.77 -3.38
C ASN A 116 -7.46 13.11 -4.10
N LEU A 117 -6.66 14.15 -3.78
CA LEU A 117 -6.74 15.43 -4.48
C LEU A 117 -6.50 15.23 -5.99
N THR A 118 -7.46 15.64 -6.79
CA THR A 118 -7.41 15.54 -8.25
C THR A 118 -6.95 16.83 -8.91
N ILE A 119 -6.52 16.73 -10.17
CA ILE A 119 -6.16 17.88 -10.99
C ILE A 119 -7.34 18.87 -11.14
N ASP A 120 -8.58 18.34 -11.29
CA ASP A 120 -9.78 19.16 -11.44
C ASP A 120 -10.14 19.91 -10.14
N GLN A 121 -9.89 19.30 -8.98
CA GLN A 121 -10.07 19.96 -7.69
C GLN A 121 -9.03 21.06 -7.48
N LEU A 122 -7.77 20.82 -7.87
CA LEU A 122 -6.72 21.84 -7.85
C LEU A 122 -7.05 23.00 -8.83
N ASP A 123 -7.57 22.68 -10.01
CA ASP A 123 -8.07 23.68 -10.97
C ASP A 123 -9.23 24.52 -10.40
N SER A 124 -10.12 23.89 -9.64
CA SER A 124 -11.20 24.58 -8.93
C SER A 124 -10.66 25.56 -7.89
N LEU A 125 -9.60 25.18 -7.15
CA LEU A 125 -8.89 26.10 -6.26
C LEU A 125 -8.27 27.28 -7.03
N ALA A 126 -7.65 27.05 -8.19
CA ALA A 126 -7.11 28.10 -9.03
C ALA A 126 -8.20 29.08 -9.47
N LYS A 127 -9.36 28.58 -9.94
CA LYS A 127 -10.52 29.41 -10.33
C LYS A 127 -11.06 30.28 -9.20
N ILE A 128 -11.06 29.79 -7.96
CA ILE A 128 -11.45 30.59 -6.80
C ILE A 128 -10.37 31.64 -6.50
N THR A 129 -9.10 31.24 -6.56
CA THR A 129 -7.96 32.10 -6.25
C THR A 129 -7.93 33.35 -7.13
N ILE A 130 -8.10 33.22 -8.46
CA ILE A 130 -8.07 34.35 -9.39
C ILE A 130 -9.20 35.36 -9.21
N LYS A 131 -10.25 35.03 -8.47
CA LYS A 131 -11.33 35.96 -8.13
C LYS A 131 -11.00 36.82 -6.90
N ASN A 132 -10.00 36.45 -6.14
CA ASN A 132 -9.67 37.06 -4.84
C ASN A 132 -8.33 37.83 -4.86
N ILE A 133 -7.51 37.69 -5.92
CA ILE A 133 -6.22 38.35 -6.06
C ILE A 133 -5.95 38.61 -7.54
N ASP A 134 -5.44 39.82 -7.87
CA ASP A 134 -5.23 40.24 -9.25
C ASP A 134 -3.80 39.94 -9.75
N ASP A 135 -2.78 40.00 -8.89
CA ASP A 135 -1.38 39.80 -9.24
C ASP A 135 -0.62 39.00 -8.20
N VAL A 136 0.27 38.12 -8.64
CA VAL A 136 1.02 37.21 -7.77
C VAL A 136 2.52 37.30 -8.04
N ASP A 137 3.27 37.72 -7.02
CA ASP A 137 4.74 37.75 -7.11
C ASP A 137 5.31 36.34 -6.93
N THR A 138 4.95 35.67 -5.84
CA THR A 138 5.51 34.37 -5.51
C THR A 138 4.41 33.40 -5.06
N LEU A 139 4.41 32.22 -5.64
CA LEU A 139 3.68 31.06 -5.16
C LEU A 139 4.60 30.22 -4.25
N PHE A 140 4.26 30.17 -2.98
CA PHE A 140 4.87 29.26 -2.03
C PHE A 140 4.08 27.94 -1.99
N VAL A 141 4.78 26.81 -1.94
CA VAL A 141 4.16 25.48 -1.79
C VAL A 141 4.58 24.93 -0.44
N ASP A 142 3.60 24.70 0.42
CA ASP A 142 3.79 24.34 1.83
C ASP A 142 3.39 22.88 2.11
N GLU A 143 4.38 22.05 2.45
CA GLU A 143 4.19 20.67 2.90
C GLU A 143 4.47 20.48 4.41
N SER A 144 4.57 21.56 5.18
CA SER A 144 5.03 21.55 6.58
C SER A 144 4.16 20.76 7.56
N LEU A 145 2.97 20.34 7.15
CA LEU A 145 2.13 19.41 7.92
C LEU A 145 2.87 18.10 8.22
N LEU A 146 3.72 17.66 7.29
CA LEU A 146 4.51 16.43 7.40
C LEU A 146 6.01 16.77 7.39
N ASP A 147 6.84 15.84 7.91
CA ASP A 147 8.29 15.94 7.78
C ASP A 147 8.73 15.81 6.30
N SER A 148 9.97 16.19 6.02
CA SER A 148 10.54 16.23 4.67
C SER A 148 11.04 14.87 4.15
N PHE A 149 10.74 13.77 4.83
CA PHE A 149 11.05 12.43 4.35
C PHE A 149 9.93 11.93 3.44
N HIS A 150 10.23 11.74 2.17
CA HIS A 150 9.27 11.31 1.16
C HIS A 150 9.23 9.80 0.93
N TYR A 151 10.15 9.03 1.50
CA TYR A 151 10.25 7.58 1.32
C TYR A 151 10.36 6.87 2.67
N GLY A 152 9.61 5.78 2.84
CA GLY A 152 9.58 4.99 4.07
C GLY A 152 10.87 4.23 4.33
N GLN A 153 11.09 3.89 5.60
CA GLN A 153 12.25 3.10 6.02
C GLN A 153 12.23 1.70 5.38
N GLY A 154 13.35 1.29 4.79
CA GLY A 154 13.49 -0.02 4.15
C GLY A 154 12.82 -0.11 2.79
N TRP A 155 12.40 1.02 2.19
CA TRP A 155 12.07 1.07 0.78
C TRP A 155 13.36 0.97 -0.03
N MET A 156 13.36 0.09 -1.03
CA MET A 156 14.58 -0.18 -1.78
C MET A 156 14.82 0.90 -2.82
N TRP A 157 16.06 1.29 -3.00
CA TRP A 157 16.46 2.32 -3.95
C TRP A 157 16.13 1.97 -5.40
N ASP A 158 16.00 0.68 -5.72
CA ASP A 158 15.74 0.14 -7.06
C ASP A 158 14.26 -0.21 -7.33
N GLU A 159 13.33 0.25 -6.50
CA GLU A 159 11.88 0.11 -6.75
C GLU A 159 11.43 0.87 -8.01
N GLY A 160 12.26 1.78 -8.49
CA GLY A 160 12.08 2.52 -9.74
C GLY A 160 10.88 3.46 -9.73
N SER A 161 10.33 3.70 -10.92
CA SER A 161 9.24 4.67 -11.15
C SER A 161 7.83 4.07 -11.02
N THR A 162 7.67 2.96 -10.28
CA THR A 162 6.34 2.35 -10.11
C THR A 162 5.44 3.19 -9.19
N LYS A 163 4.12 3.12 -9.38
CA LYS A 163 3.17 3.81 -8.49
C LYS A 163 3.26 3.38 -7.02
N TYR A 164 3.77 2.17 -6.77
CA TYR A 164 3.85 1.62 -5.41
C TYR A 164 4.90 2.29 -4.53
N SER A 165 5.88 2.95 -5.15
CA SER A 165 6.95 3.72 -4.50
C SER A 165 6.81 5.23 -4.75
N ALA A 166 5.58 5.73 -4.93
CA ALA A 166 5.34 7.16 -5.07
C ALA A 166 5.82 7.92 -3.81
N PRO A 167 6.47 9.08 -3.96
CA PRO A 167 6.94 9.88 -2.83
C PRO A 167 5.77 10.42 -2.01
N ILE A 168 5.92 10.47 -0.69
CA ILE A 168 4.90 10.87 0.28
C ILE A 168 5.10 12.33 0.67
N SER A 169 4.08 13.17 0.49
CA SER A 169 4.11 14.59 0.87
C SER A 169 2.74 15.04 1.38
N ALA A 170 2.71 16.04 2.24
CA ALA A 170 1.47 16.68 2.67
C ALA A 170 0.67 17.27 1.50
N ILE A 171 1.36 17.65 0.43
CA ILE A 171 0.73 18.09 -0.81
C ILE A 171 0.90 17.00 -1.87
N THR A 172 -0.20 16.33 -2.17
CA THR A 172 -0.25 15.18 -3.09
C THR A 172 -1.31 15.45 -4.15
N ILE A 173 -0.98 15.22 -5.42
CA ILE A 173 -1.92 15.33 -6.53
C ILE A 173 -1.75 14.15 -7.48
N ASN A 174 -2.87 13.61 -7.98
CA ASN A 174 -2.88 12.44 -8.87
C ASN A 174 -2.02 11.28 -8.31
N LYS A 175 -2.07 11.08 -6.99
CA LYS A 175 -1.25 10.08 -6.24
C LYS A 175 0.26 10.22 -6.49
N ASN A 176 0.74 11.43 -6.77
CA ASN A 176 2.13 11.75 -7.13
C ASN A 176 2.65 10.89 -8.29
N CYS A 177 1.77 10.69 -9.28
CA CYS A 177 2.02 9.89 -10.47
C CYS A 177 1.58 10.62 -11.74
N VAL A 178 2.09 10.09 -12.86
CA VAL A 178 1.67 10.42 -14.23
C VAL A 178 1.07 9.18 -14.86
N ASP A 179 -0.09 9.34 -15.50
CA ASP A 179 -0.75 8.30 -16.26
C ASP A 179 -0.35 8.42 -17.73
N PHE A 180 0.30 7.40 -18.27
CA PHE A 180 0.67 7.31 -19.67
C PHE A 180 -0.32 6.44 -20.44
N PHE A 181 -0.84 6.96 -21.54
CA PHE A 181 -1.73 6.26 -22.47
C PHE A 181 -0.94 5.95 -23.73
N VAL A 182 -0.74 4.67 -24.02
CA VAL A 182 0.11 4.18 -25.09
C VAL A 182 -0.71 3.50 -26.15
N LYS A 183 -0.59 3.96 -27.40
CA LYS A 183 -1.19 3.34 -28.59
C LYS A 183 -0.10 2.89 -29.55
N PRO A 184 -0.33 1.80 -30.32
CA PRO A 184 0.54 1.50 -31.46
C PRO A 184 0.55 2.66 -32.46
N GLY A 185 1.71 2.93 -33.03
CA GLY A 185 1.85 3.81 -34.20
C GLY A 185 1.74 3.02 -35.52
N LYS A 186 2.28 3.58 -36.60
CA LYS A 186 2.48 2.83 -37.83
C LYS A 186 3.55 1.75 -37.62
N THR A 187 3.39 0.58 -38.24
CA THR A 187 4.41 -0.47 -38.18
C THR A 187 5.78 0.06 -38.62
N GLY A 188 6.82 -0.21 -37.84
CA GLY A 188 8.16 0.35 -38.02
C GLY A 188 8.36 1.76 -37.43
N GLY A 189 7.28 2.40 -36.94
CA GLY A 189 7.33 3.70 -36.27
C GLY A 189 7.22 3.59 -34.76
N LYS A 190 7.39 4.72 -34.07
CA LYS A 190 7.27 4.83 -32.62
C LYS A 190 5.82 4.62 -32.15
N ALA A 191 5.61 4.15 -30.94
CA ALA A 191 4.30 4.20 -30.28
C ALA A 191 3.84 5.67 -30.11
N ILE A 192 2.53 5.86 -30.08
CA ILE A 192 1.93 7.18 -29.77
C ILE A 192 1.74 7.22 -28.26
N ILE A 193 2.35 8.20 -27.62
CA ILE A 193 2.33 8.39 -26.16
C ILE A 193 1.54 9.65 -25.86
N ASP A 194 0.55 9.52 -25.02
CA ASP A 194 -0.14 10.62 -24.35
C ASP A 194 0.01 10.45 -22.84
N PHE A 195 -0.13 11.53 -22.05
CA PHE A 195 0.00 11.45 -20.61
C PHE A 195 -0.86 12.49 -19.88
N TYR A 196 -1.21 12.20 -18.63
CA TYR A 196 -1.98 13.07 -17.75
C TYR A 196 -1.39 13.09 -16.33
N PRO A 197 -1.29 14.26 -15.68
CA PRO A 197 -1.66 15.57 -16.20
C PRO A 197 -0.68 16.10 -17.28
N ARG A 198 -1.19 16.92 -18.19
CA ARG A 198 -0.37 17.66 -19.13
C ARG A 198 0.35 18.79 -18.41
N THR A 199 1.67 18.70 -18.28
CA THR A 199 2.49 19.69 -17.56
C THR A 199 3.90 19.76 -18.16
N LYS A 200 4.54 20.92 -18.04
CA LYS A 200 5.94 21.12 -18.41
C LYS A 200 6.93 20.49 -17.43
N TYR A 201 6.41 19.96 -16.28
CA TYR A 201 7.23 19.33 -15.26
C TYR A 201 7.83 17.99 -15.70
N ILE A 202 7.32 17.39 -16.77
CA ILE A 202 7.74 16.09 -17.28
C ILE A 202 8.25 16.20 -18.72
N ASN A 203 9.29 15.40 -19.02
CA ASN A 203 9.82 15.21 -20.35
C ASN A 203 9.71 13.73 -20.74
N VAL A 204 9.31 13.46 -21.98
CA VAL A 204 9.16 12.08 -22.50
C VAL A 204 10.08 11.90 -23.71
N ASN A 205 11.05 11.00 -23.57
CA ASN A 205 11.89 10.55 -24.66
C ASN A 205 11.38 9.19 -25.16
N ASN A 206 10.87 9.14 -26.37
CA ASN A 206 10.26 7.96 -26.94
C ASN A 206 11.15 7.32 -28.01
N SER A 207 11.70 6.15 -27.71
CA SER A 207 12.47 5.29 -28.61
C SER A 207 11.78 3.94 -28.90
N SER A 208 10.50 3.79 -28.52
CA SER A 208 9.74 2.55 -28.75
C SER A 208 9.51 2.25 -30.22
N LEU A 209 9.20 0.98 -30.51
CA LEU A 209 8.91 0.53 -31.88
C LEU A 209 7.58 -0.22 -31.96
N THR A 210 6.76 0.12 -32.96
CA THR A 210 5.54 -0.63 -33.27
C THR A 210 5.88 -1.78 -34.24
N VAL A 211 5.61 -3.02 -33.83
CA VAL A 211 5.96 -4.24 -34.57
C VAL A 211 4.73 -5.05 -34.97
N LYS A 212 4.84 -5.88 -36.01
CA LYS A 212 3.75 -6.74 -36.48
C LYS A 212 3.58 -8.02 -35.68
N ASP A 213 4.67 -8.57 -35.18
CA ASP A 213 4.76 -9.87 -34.51
C ASP A 213 5.69 -9.81 -33.29
N THR A 214 5.95 -10.96 -32.68
CA THR A 214 6.77 -11.09 -31.49
C THR A 214 8.19 -11.62 -31.76
N ILE A 215 8.64 -11.63 -33.03
CA ILE A 215 10.02 -11.98 -33.38
C ILE A 215 10.91 -10.84 -32.88
N ASP A 216 11.94 -11.18 -32.10
CA ASP A 216 12.86 -10.22 -31.45
C ASP A 216 12.13 -9.16 -30.59
N PHE A 217 11.02 -9.57 -29.92
CA PHE A 217 10.17 -8.69 -29.17
C PHE A 217 10.85 -8.24 -27.85
N GLU A 218 11.21 -6.98 -27.77
CA GLU A 218 11.65 -6.34 -26.55
C GLU A 218 10.43 -5.87 -25.72
N LYS A 219 10.44 -6.19 -24.43
CA LYS A 219 9.36 -5.78 -23.53
C LYS A 219 9.23 -4.27 -23.49
N PHE A 220 8.02 -3.74 -23.78
CA PHE A 220 7.70 -2.33 -23.69
C PHE A 220 7.86 -1.83 -22.25
N ARG A 221 8.52 -0.68 -22.09
CA ARG A 221 8.80 -0.05 -20.79
C ARG A 221 8.60 1.47 -20.87
N ILE A 222 8.19 2.03 -19.76
CA ILE A 222 8.25 3.46 -19.47
C ILE A 222 8.94 3.57 -18.12
N ASP A 223 10.14 4.12 -18.09
CA ASP A 223 10.93 4.26 -16.89
C ASP A 223 11.37 5.71 -16.74
N ARG A 224 11.21 6.26 -15.53
CA ARG A 224 11.76 7.56 -15.17
C ARG A 224 13.26 7.41 -14.91
N ASP A 225 14.04 8.42 -15.20
CA ASP A 225 15.44 8.49 -14.75
C ASP A 225 15.47 8.63 -13.22
N TRP A 226 15.38 7.47 -12.57
CA TRP A 226 15.31 7.35 -11.12
C TRP A 226 16.63 7.76 -10.46
N ALA A 227 17.75 7.32 -11.00
CA ALA A 227 19.09 7.59 -10.45
C ALA A 227 19.45 9.07 -10.55
N GLY A 228 19.07 9.72 -11.66
CA GLY A 228 19.27 11.15 -11.88
C GLY A 228 18.30 12.03 -11.09
N ARG A 229 17.32 11.44 -10.36
CA ARG A 229 16.29 12.18 -9.61
C ARG A 229 15.57 13.23 -10.48
N THR A 230 15.28 12.86 -11.73
CA THR A 230 14.59 13.73 -12.69
C THR A 230 13.20 13.25 -13.00
N ASN A 231 12.41 14.04 -13.74
CA ASN A 231 11.13 13.64 -14.32
C ASN A 231 11.24 13.45 -15.84
N HIS A 232 12.40 12.95 -16.30
CA HIS A 232 12.61 12.48 -17.67
C HIS A 232 12.18 11.02 -17.77
N PHE A 233 11.18 10.74 -18.59
CA PHE A 233 10.65 9.41 -18.83
C PHE A 233 11.17 8.85 -20.15
N ASN A 234 11.85 7.71 -20.11
CA ASN A 234 12.32 6.99 -21.28
C ASN A 234 11.33 5.89 -21.62
N VAL A 235 10.81 5.94 -22.85
CA VAL A 235 9.92 4.92 -23.41
C VAL A 235 10.70 4.08 -24.40
N SER A 236 10.76 2.77 -24.19
CA SER A 236 11.54 1.82 -25.00
C SER A 236 10.80 0.50 -25.20
N GLY A 237 11.38 -0.38 -26.05
CA GLY A 237 10.82 -1.68 -26.36
C GLY A 237 9.69 -1.63 -27.38
N ASN A 238 9.02 -2.75 -27.57
CA ASN A 238 8.12 -2.99 -28.70
C ASN A 238 6.66 -3.05 -28.26
N ILE A 239 5.77 -2.53 -29.11
CA ILE A 239 4.31 -2.67 -28.99
C ILE A 239 3.76 -3.31 -30.27
N LEU A 240 2.87 -4.29 -30.11
CA LEU A 240 2.20 -4.89 -31.26
C LEU A 240 1.20 -3.93 -31.89
N TYR A 241 1.18 -3.83 -33.22
CA TYR A 241 0.31 -2.90 -33.96
C TYR A 241 -1.20 -3.14 -33.74
N LYS A 242 -1.58 -4.36 -33.33
CA LYS A 242 -2.97 -4.73 -32.96
C LYS A 242 -3.29 -4.56 -31.47
N SER A 243 -2.35 -4.06 -30.64
CA SER A 243 -2.61 -3.87 -29.22
C SER A 243 -3.67 -2.78 -29.00
N SER A 244 -4.52 -3.00 -28.00
CA SER A 244 -5.38 -1.96 -27.46
C SER A 244 -4.54 -0.87 -26.78
N ILE A 245 -5.19 0.21 -26.35
CA ILE A 245 -4.54 1.24 -25.54
C ILE A 245 -4.09 0.61 -24.22
N ASN A 246 -2.81 0.78 -23.90
CA ASN A 246 -2.25 0.37 -22.62
C ASN A 246 -2.07 1.61 -21.73
N THR A 247 -2.43 1.49 -20.46
CA THR A 247 -2.21 2.54 -19.45
C THR A 247 -1.09 2.14 -18.51
N PHE A 248 -0.15 3.06 -18.28
CA PHE A 248 0.95 2.90 -17.33
C PHE A 248 0.95 4.06 -16.36
N GLN A 249 0.96 3.79 -15.06
CA GLN A 249 1.11 4.81 -14.04
C GLN A 249 2.54 4.80 -13.50
N ARG A 250 3.18 5.97 -13.48
CA ARG A 250 4.57 6.15 -13.03
C ARG A 250 4.66 7.27 -12.02
N ASN A 251 5.41 7.03 -10.94
CA ASN A 251 5.65 8.06 -9.94
C ASN A 251 6.54 9.18 -10.48
N ILE A 252 6.42 10.34 -9.84
CA ILE A 252 7.25 11.51 -10.13
C ILE A 252 8.36 11.65 -9.06
N PHE A 253 9.33 12.48 -9.34
CA PHE A 253 10.29 13.00 -8.36
C PHE A 253 9.83 14.38 -7.89
N ASP A 254 9.95 14.66 -6.58
CA ASP A 254 9.55 15.89 -5.92
C ASP A 254 8.05 16.23 -6.08
N PRO A 255 7.20 15.71 -5.21
CA PRO A 255 5.76 15.92 -5.26
C PRO A 255 5.35 17.38 -4.99
N VAL A 256 6.17 18.12 -4.23
CA VAL A 256 5.90 19.53 -3.90
C VAL A 256 6.04 20.40 -5.13
N LEU A 257 7.15 20.24 -5.85
CA LEU A 257 7.38 20.96 -7.11
C LEU A 257 6.40 20.51 -8.20
N PHE A 258 6.01 19.22 -8.23
CA PHE A 258 5.02 18.71 -9.18
C PHE A 258 3.67 19.41 -9.01
N CYS A 259 3.13 19.39 -7.79
CA CYS A 259 1.84 20.01 -7.49
C CYS A 259 1.90 21.53 -7.70
N GLY A 260 2.96 22.19 -7.19
CA GLY A 260 3.15 23.63 -7.36
C GLY A 260 3.23 24.06 -8.81
N THR A 261 3.96 23.30 -9.66
CA THR A 261 4.07 23.60 -11.10
C THR A 261 2.71 23.51 -11.78
N ILE A 262 1.93 22.45 -11.51
CA ILE A 262 0.59 22.31 -12.09
C ILE A 262 -0.33 23.45 -11.64
N PHE A 263 -0.31 23.80 -10.36
CA PHE A 263 -1.12 24.92 -9.85
C PHE A 263 -0.72 26.25 -10.48
N LYS A 264 0.59 26.51 -10.60
CA LYS A 264 1.10 27.70 -11.34
C LYS A 264 0.64 27.71 -12.80
N GLU A 265 0.70 26.57 -13.49
CA GLU A 265 0.24 26.45 -14.88
C GLU A 265 -1.28 26.72 -14.99
N GLN A 266 -2.09 26.24 -14.04
CA GLN A 266 -3.53 26.50 -13.98
C GLN A 266 -3.82 27.99 -13.76
N LEU A 267 -3.15 28.64 -12.80
CA LEU A 267 -3.29 30.09 -12.58
C LEU A 267 -2.92 30.90 -13.84
N ASN A 268 -1.80 30.54 -14.49
CA ASN A 268 -1.36 31.21 -15.72
C ASN A 268 -2.36 31.03 -16.88
N ASN A 269 -3.00 29.85 -16.98
CA ASN A 269 -4.04 29.58 -17.99
C ASN A 269 -5.29 30.46 -17.81
N TYR A 270 -5.54 30.94 -16.58
CA TYR A 270 -6.59 31.91 -16.27
C TYR A 270 -6.12 33.38 -16.34
N GLY A 271 -4.93 33.63 -16.88
CA GLY A 271 -4.38 34.98 -17.10
C GLY A 271 -3.62 35.54 -15.90
N MET A 272 -3.48 34.80 -14.79
CA MET A 272 -2.71 35.26 -13.64
C MET A 272 -1.22 34.93 -13.83
N ASN A 273 -0.36 35.93 -13.95
CA ASN A 273 1.08 35.72 -14.11
C ASN A 273 1.77 35.52 -12.74
N VAL A 274 2.10 34.28 -12.44
CA VAL A 274 2.90 33.93 -11.24
C VAL A 274 4.39 34.03 -11.57
N LYS A 275 5.09 35.02 -11.04
CA LYS A 275 6.51 35.28 -11.38
C LYS A 275 7.43 34.18 -10.87
N ASN A 276 7.33 33.88 -9.57
CA ASN A 276 8.22 32.93 -8.87
C ASN A 276 7.45 31.78 -8.24
N MET A 277 8.14 30.65 -8.00
CA MET A 277 7.63 29.54 -7.19
C MET A 277 8.72 29.02 -6.28
N VAL A 278 8.40 28.84 -5.00
CA VAL A 278 9.34 28.42 -3.94
C VAL A 278 8.67 27.40 -3.03
N THR A 279 9.40 26.38 -2.62
CA THR A 279 8.95 25.46 -1.55
C THR A 279 9.15 26.10 -0.19
N LEU A 280 8.16 25.99 0.69
CA LEU A 280 8.15 26.63 1.99
C LEU A 280 7.98 25.57 3.10
N LYS A 281 8.70 25.78 4.22
CA LYS A 281 8.59 24.88 5.39
C LYS A 281 7.70 25.44 6.52
N GLN A 282 7.33 26.71 6.46
CA GLN A 282 6.51 27.34 7.51
C GLN A 282 5.81 28.58 6.96
N VAL A 283 4.53 28.70 7.23
CA VAL A 283 3.69 29.84 6.83
C VAL A 283 3.65 30.87 7.95
N GLY A 284 3.93 32.13 7.61
CA GLY A 284 3.68 33.29 8.48
C GLY A 284 2.18 33.68 8.51
N ASN A 285 1.89 34.90 8.94
CA ASN A 285 0.53 35.45 8.94
C ASN A 285 -0.01 35.52 7.50
N ALA A 286 -1.01 34.69 7.19
CA ALA A 286 -1.66 34.62 5.88
C ALA A 286 -3.14 34.28 6.07
N SER A 287 -3.99 34.77 5.19
CA SER A 287 -5.44 34.56 5.24
C SER A 287 -5.89 33.55 4.19
N PRO A 288 -6.80 32.61 4.50
CA PRO A 288 -7.32 31.67 3.52
C PRO A 288 -8.24 32.39 2.51
N ILE A 289 -7.98 32.15 1.22
CA ILE A 289 -8.78 32.69 0.11
C ILE A 289 -9.47 31.60 -0.72
N ALA A 290 -8.97 30.36 -0.68
CA ALA A 290 -9.62 29.22 -1.29
C ALA A 290 -9.34 27.94 -0.46
N VAL A 291 -10.35 27.08 -0.32
CA VAL A 291 -10.24 25.82 0.44
C VAL A 291 -10.91 24.71 -0.36
N HIS A 292 -10.18 23.62 -0.55
CA HIS A 292 -10.73 22.33 -0.94
C HIS A 292 -10.85 21.44 0.29
N THR A 293 -12.00 20.79 0.44
CA THR A 293 -12.25 19.80 1.51
C THR A 293 -12.54 18.45 0.85
N SER A 294 -11.82 17.43 1.24
CA SER A 294 -11.93 16.08 0.68
C SER A 294 -13.28 15.40 1.00
N ALA A 295 -13.55 14.27 0.35
CA ALA A 295 -14.50 13.29 0.86
C ALA A 295 -14.09 12.80 2.27
N PRO A 296 -15.01 12.15 3.03
CA PRO A 296 -14.66 11.54 4.31
C PRO A 296 -13.49 10.55 4.23
N LEU A 297 -12.70 10.44 5.30
CA LEU A 297 -11.59 9.49 5.43
C LEU A 297 -11.99 8.06 5.05
N LEU A 298 -13.21 7.66 5.40
CA LEU A 298 -13.73 6.32 5.10
C LEU A 298 -13.66 5.98 3.60
N HIS A 299 -13.87 6.96 2.70
CA HIS A 299 -13.73 6.74 1.25
C HIS A 299 -12.26 6.49 0.86
N SER A 300 -11.33 7.28 1.40
CA SER A 300 -9.89 7.07 1.14
C SER A 300 -9.40 5.74 1.73
N ALA A 301 -9.93 5.35 2.90
CA ALA A 301 -9.65 4.06 3.53
C ALA A 301 -10.20 2.88 2.69
N TYR A 302 -11.40 3.02 2.14
CA TYR A 302 -11.98 2.04 1.22
C TYR A 302 -11.08 1.84 -0.01
N ASP A 303 -10.69 2.90 -0.70
CA ASP A 303 -9.82 2.84 -1.88
C ASP A 303 -8.46 2.24 -1.53
N MET A 304 -7.85 2.69 -0.41
CA MET A 304 -6.59 2.15 0.10
C MET A 304 -6.63 0.64 0.29
N MET A 305 -7.70 0.13 0.89
CA MET A 305 -7.82 -1.30 1.20
C MET A 305 -8.14 -2.13 -0.04
N HIS A 306 -8.99 -1.63 -0.94
CA HIS A 306 -9.42 -2.31 -2.17
C HIS A 306 -8.32 -2.36 -3.24
N GLU A 307 -7.65 -1.22 -3.49
CA GLU A 307 -6.57 -1.11 -4.49
C GLU A 307 -5.20 -1.45 -3.92
N SER A 308 -5.12 -1.57 -2.58
CA SER A 308 -3.87 -1.73 -1.86
C SER A 308 -2.90 -0.56 -2.04
N ASP A 309 -3.44 0.66 -2.04
CA ASP A 309 -2.68 1.89 -2.28
C ASP A 309 -1.70 2.18 -1.15
N ASN A 310 -0.41 2.26 -1.49
CA ASN A 310 0.65 2.51 -0.51
C ASN A 310 0.68 3.97 -0.08
N LEU A 311 0.54 4.90 -1.02
CA LEU A 311 0.61 6.33 -0.74
C LEU A 311 -0.42 6.74 0.31
N THR A 312 -1.67 6.33 0.17
CA THR A 312 -2.73 6.61 1.15
C THR A 312 -2.41 6.04 2.52
N ALA A 313 -1.87 4.80 2.58
CA ALA A 313 -1.50 4.18 3.85
C ALA A 313 -0.37 4.95 4.57
N GLU A 314 0.61 5.43 3.81
CA GLU A 314 1.71 6.20 4.39
C GLU A 314 1.28 7.60 4.83
N LEU A 315 0.42 8.26 4.05
CA LEU A 315 -0.19 9.53 4.44
C LEU A 315 -0.97 9.38 5.75
N PHE A 316 -1.85 8.38 5.84
CA PHE A 316 -2.57 8.09 7.08
C PHE A 316 -1.60 7.90 8.24
N THR A 317 -0.57 7.05 8.06
CA THR A 317 0.43 6.80 9.09
C THR A 317 1.09 8.09 9.58
N LYS A 318 1.55 8.95 8.68
CA LYS A 318 2.22 10.19 9.07
C LYS A 318 1.26 11.17 9.76
N ILE A 319 0.00 11.23 9.30
CA ILE A 319 -1.01 12.17 9.83
C ILE A 319 -1.52 11.77 11.21
N LEU A 320 -1.50 10.49 11.59
CA LEU A 320 -1.97 10.03 12.91
C LEU A 320 -1.40 10.80 14.11
N ALA A 321 -0.23 11.37 13.97
CA ALA A 321 0.45 12.09 15.05
C ALA A 321 0.46 13.60 14.87
N VAL A 322 -0.23 14.13 13.87
CA VAL A 322 -0.33 15.57 13.64
C VAL A 322 -1.17 16.21 14.74
N ASN A 323 -0.63 17.24 15.37
CA ASN A 323 -1.34 18.14 16.28
C ASN A 323 -0.71 19.54 16.20
N ASP A 324 -1.15 20.48 17.02
CA ASP A 324 -0.69 21.87 16.99
C ASP A 324 0.83 22.04 17.20
N THR A 325 1.49 21.07 17.81
CA THR A 325 2.92 21.13 18.15
C THR A 325 3.76 20.04 17.46
N THR A 326 3.13 19.06 16.80
CA THR A 326 3.81 17.88 16.23
C THR A 326 3.59 17.79 14.73
N THR A 327 4.67 17.87 13.97
CA THR A 327 4.70 17.56 12.54
C THR A 327 4.53 16.06 12.33
N GLY A 328 3.66 15.69 11.37
CA GLY A 328 3.38 14.31 11.03
C GLY A 328 4.61 13.59 10.49
N SER A 329 4.87 12.38 10.97
CA SER A 329 6.04 11.58 10.60
C SER A 329 5.79 10.09 10.77
N TRP A 330 6.57 9.25 10.08
CA TRP A 330 6.55 7.81 10.33
C TRP A 330 6.85 7.44 11.77
N LYS A 331 7.84 8.10 12.38
CA LYS A 331 8.25 7.82 13.77
C LYS A 331 7.06 7.88 14.73
N TYR A 332 6.33 8.96 14.71
CA TYR A 332 5.22 9.17 15.65
C TYR A 332 3.94 8.44 15.21
N GLY A 333 3.66 8.37 13.91
CA GLY A 333 2.50 7.63 13.41
C GLY A 333 2.60 6.14 13.65
N LEU A 334 3.76 5.53 13.42
CA LEU A 334 3.98 4.11 13.74
C LEU A 334 3.92 3.83 15.24
N GLN A 335 4.33 4.81 16.08
CA GLN A 335 4.14 4.70 17.52
C GLN A 335 2.66 4.66 17.90
N LYS A 336 1.81 5.50 17.30
CA LYS A 336 0.36 5.46 17.47
C LYS A 336 -0.25 4.11 17.08
N ILE A 337 0.15 3.55 15.93
CA ILE A 337 -0.27 2.22 15.51
C ILE A 337 0.14 1.16 16.55
N LYS A 338 1.37 1.19 17.05
CA LYS A 338 1.84 0.24 18.07
C LYS A 338 1.09 0.37 19.39
N THR A 339 0.81 1.59 19.83
CA THR A 339 0.00 1.86 21.03
C THR A 339 -1.40 1.25 20.88
N LEU A 340 -2.08 1.49 19.75
CA LEU A 340 -3.39 0.86 19.49
C LEU A 340 -3.31 -0.67 19.58
N LEU A 341 -2.29 -1.29 18.99
CA LEU A 341 -2.14 -2.75 19.01
C LEU A 341 -1.88 -3.31 20.40
N ALA A 342 -1.10 -2.62 21.22
CA ALA A 342 -0.83 -3.02 22.61
C ALA A 342 -2.08 -2.90 23.48
N ASP A 343 -2.71 -1.73 23.45
CA ASP A 343 -3.78 -1.39 24.37
C ASP A 343 -5.09 -2.13 24.06
N SER A 344 -5.37 -2.34 22.77
CA SER A 344 -6.67 -2.80 22.32
C SER A 344 -6.71 -4.29 21.93
N SER A 345 -5.59 -4.90 21.59
CA SER A 345 -5.55 -6.25 21.02
C SER A 345 -4.72 -7.25 21.84
N ASP A 346 -4.20 -6.84 23.00
CA ASP A 346 -3.30 -7.68 23.82
C ASP A 346 -2.14 -8.26 22.97
N ILE A 347 -1.58 -7.44 22.08
CA ILE A 347 -0.44 -7.80 21.25
C ILE A 347 0.83 -7.30 21.90
N ASP A 348 1.77 -8.21 22.17
CA ASP A 348 3.12 -7.83 22.57
C ASP A 348 3.84 -7.18 21.37
N THR A 349 3.89 -5.85 21.37
CA THR A 349 4.48 -5.07 20.28
C THR A 349 6.01 -5.14 20.25
N SER A 350 6.66 -5.70 21.29
CA SER A 350 8.10 -5.99 21.25
C SER A 350 8.43 -7.12 20.26
N LEU A 351 7.46 -8.00 20.00
CA LEU A 351 7.54 -9.09 19.04
C LEU A 351 7.01 -8.71 17.65
N LEU A 352 6.77 -7.43 17.39
CA LEU A 352 6.21 -6.92 16.15
C LEU A 352 7.13 -5.82 15.59
N GLN A 353 7.52 -5.93 14.32
CA GLN A 353 8.25 -4.87 13.65
C GLN A 353 7.39 -4.22 12.58
N ILE A 354 7.11 -2.93 12.73
CA ILE A 354 6.43 -2.11 11.73
C ILE A 354 7.38 -0.98 11.33
N ALA A 355 7.77 -0.95 10.07
CA ALA A 355 8.70 0.03 9.50
C ALA A 355 8.00 1.08 8.60
N ASP A 356 6.81 0.74 8.09
CA ASP A 356 5.96 1.64 7.30
C ASP A 356 4.47 1.30 7.51
N GLY A 357 3.59 2.14 7.02
CA GLY A 357 2.14 1.96 7.15
C GLY A 357 1.50 1.12 6.07
N SER A 358 2.17 0.88 4.97
CA SER A 358 1.63 0.17 3.81
C SER A 358 1.99 -1.31 3.77
N GLY A 359 3.04 -1.71 4.46
CA GLY A 359 3.63 -3.05 4.36
C GLY A 359 4.53 -3.21 3.13
N PHE A 360 4.97 -2.12 2.51
CA PHE A 360 5.88 -2.15 1.37
C PHE A 360 7.32 -2.43 1.80
N SER A 361 7.72 -1.93 2.95
CA SER A 361 9.02 -2.23 3.55
C SER A 361 9.15 -3.72 3.87
N ARG A 362 10.27 -4.32 3.46
CA ARG A 362 10.61 -5.72 3.83
C ARG A 362 11.03 -5.88 5.29
N TYR A 363 11.22 -4.77 6.01
CA TYR A 363 11.50 -4.79 7.45
C TYR A 363 10.25 -5.04 8.30
N ASN A 364 9.05 -4.97 7.72
CA ASN A 364 7.83 -5.31 8.45
C ASN A 364 7.79 -6.80 8.77
N LEU A 365 7.63 -7.13 10.05
CA LEU A 365 7.45 -8.49 10.53
C LEU A 365 6.25 -8.56 11.46
N SER A 366 5.34 -9.49 11.16
CA SER A 366 4.16 -9.79 11.95
C SER A 366 3.87 -11.30 11.93
N SER A 367 2.96 -11.77 12.74
CA SER A 367 2.55 -13.16 12.74
C SER A 367 1.07 -13.32 12.43
N ALA A 368 0.66 -14.50 11.97
CA ALA A 368 -0.76 -14.80 11.78
C ALA A 368 -1.54 -14.65 13.09
N ASN A 369 -0.89 -14.92 14.23
CA ASN A 369 -1.48 -14.74 15.55
C ASN A 369 -1.73 -13.25 15.87
N HIS A 370 -0.79 -12.36 15.57
CA HIS A 370 -0.96 -10.93 15.80
C HIS A 370 -2.14 -10.39 14.96
N ILE A 371 -2.18 -10.75 13.67
CA ILE A 371 -3.24 -10.28 12.76
C ILE A 371 -4.61 -10.80 13.21
N VAL A 372 -4.73 -12.08 13.60
CA VAL A 372 -6.01 -12.63 14.05
C VAL A 372 -6.46 -12.03 15.39
N LYS A 373 -5.55 -11.84 16.37
CA LYS A 373 -5.88 -11.13 17.61
C LYS A 373 -6.44 -9.73 17.30
N PHE A 374 -5.76 -8.99 16.44
CA PHE A 374 -6.19 -7.66 16.01
C PHE A 374 -7.55 -7.68 15.30
N LEU A 375 -7.77 -8.60 14.34
CA LEU A 375 -9.06 -8.75 13.66
C LEU A 375 -10.18 -9.11 14.64
N SER A 376 -9.90 -9.95 15.66
CA SER A 376 -10.88 -10.30 16.70
C SER A 376 -11.26 -9.07 17.52
N TYR A 377 -10.30 -8.21 17.87
CA TYR A 377 -10.58 -6.93 18.53
C TYR A 377 -11.45 -6.03 17.63
N MET A 378 -11.06 -5.83 16.37
CA MET A 378 -11.81 -4.96 15.45
C MET A 378 -13.24 -5.44 15.23
N TYR A 379 -13.51 -6.73 15.30
CA TYR A 379 -14.86 -7.28 15.19
C TYR A 379 -15.79 -6.88 16.34
N THR A 380 -15.25 -6.48 17.48
CA THR A 380 -16.00 -6.03 18.67
C THR A 380 -15.86 -4.54 18.93
N SER A 381 -15.04 -3.82 18.15
CA SER A 381 -14.81 -2.40 18.33
C SER A 381 -16.00 -1.54 17.87
N LYS A 382 -16.04 -0.30 18.31
CA LYS A 382 -17.01 0.72 17.84
C LYS A 382 -16.88 1.02 16.33
N HIS A 383 -15.71 0.72 15.73
CA HIS A 383 -15.42 0.93 14.30
C HIS A 383 -15.59 -0.33 13.45
N LYS A 384 -16.21 -1.39 14.00
CA LYS A 384 -16.41 -2.66 13.31
C LYS A 384 -16.94 -2.51 11.90
N ASP A 385 -18.06 -1.80 11.77
CA ASP A 385 -18.79 -1.74 10.49
C ASP A 385 -18.00 -0.92 9.45
N ASP A 386 -17.44 0.20 9.83
CA ASP A 386 -16.57 1.02 8.98
C ASP A 386 -15.33 0.23 8.54
N PHE A 387 -14.68 -0.47 9.47
CA PHE A 387 -13.50 -1.28 9.17
C PHE A 387 -13.84 -2.42 8.20
N ILE A 388 -14.92 -3.18 8.44
CA ILE A 388 -15.36 -4.29 7.57
C ILE A 388 -15.75 -3.75 6.19
N PHE A 389 -16.41 -2.58 6.11
CA PHE A 389 -16.74 -1.91 4.86
C PHE A 389 -15.51 -1.63 4.00
N THR A 390 -14.37 -1.26 4.60
CA THR A 390 -13.12 -1.02 3.84
C THR A 390 -12.49 -2.28 3.27
N LEU A 391 -12.80 -3.48 3.79
CA LEU A 391 -12.20 -4.73 3.34
C LEU A 391 -12.75 -5.18 1.98
N ALA A 392 -11.86 -5.66 1.12
CA ALA A 392 -12.24 -6.18 -0.18
C ALA A 392 -13.13 -7.44 -0.04
N GLY A 393 -14.23 -7.47 -0.78
CA GLY A 393 -15.05 -8.65 -0.99
C GLY A 393 -14.75 -9.37 -2.31
N ASP A 394 -15.39 -10.49 -2.53
CA ASP A 394 -15.39 -11.21 -3.80
C ASP A 394 -16.08 -10.39 -4.91
N GLY A 395 -15.58 -10.49 -6.13
CA GLY A 395 -16.19 -9.87 -7.31
C GLY A 395 -16.07 -8.34 -7.43
N SER A 396 -15.51 -7.65 -6.45
CA SER A 396 -15.34 -6.20 -6.45
C SER A 396 -14.21 -5.74 -7.39
N LYS A 397 -14.19 -4.44 -7.72
CA LYS A 397 -13.03 -3.77 -8.33
C LYS A 397 -11.87 -3.69 -7.33
N SER A 398 -11.31 -4.84 -6.94
CA SER A 398 -10.31 -4.94 -5.88
C SER A 398 -9.23 -5.96 -6.21
N THR A 399 -8.27 -6.10 -5.32
CA THR A 399 -7.25 -7.15 -5.40
C THR A 399 -7.82 -8.57 -5.33
N LEU A 400 -9.09 -8.75 -4.97
CA LEU A 400 -9.79 -10.04 -4.95
C LEU A 400 -10.68 -10.28 -6.19
N LYS A 401 -10.80 -9.34 -7.14
CA LYS A 401 -11.71 -9.41 -8.30
C LYS A 401 -11.68 -10.73 -9.11
N ASN A 402 -10.57 -11.43 -9.09
CA ASN A 402 -10.36 -12.69 -9.81
C ASN A 402 -10.15 -13.89 -8.88
N ARG A 403 -10.41 -13.73 -7.56
CA ARG A 403 -10.22 -14.72 -6.52
C ARG A 403 -11.53 -14.93 -5.76
N LEU A 404 -11.70 -16.10 -5.16
CA LEU A 404 -12.80 -16.42 -4.23
C LEU A 404 -14.19 -16.09 -4.79
N LYS A 405 -14.38 -16.20 -6.11
CA LYS A 405 -15.63 -15.84 -6.81
C LYS A 405 -16.86 -16.63 -6.35
N PHE A 406 -16.65 -17.74 -5.67
CA PHE A 406 -17.71 -18.60 -5.13
C PHE A 406 -18.08 -18.28 -3.68
N ALA A 407 -17.45 -17.27 -3.11
CA ALA A 407 -17.65 -16.92 -1.70
C ALA A 407 -19.01 -16.24 -1.43
N ASN A 408 -19.75 -15.82 -2.46
CA ASN A 408 -21.09 -15.23 -2.36
C ASN A 408 -21.18 -14.13 -1.28
N SER A 409 -20.24 -13.19 -1.31
CA SER A 409 -20.12 -12.10 -0.32
C SER A 409 -19.78 -12.53 1.12
N LYS A 410 -19.48 -13.80 1.35
CA LYS A 410 -19.11 -14.34 2.67
C LYS A 410 -17.67 -14.03 3.09
N ILE A 411 -16.95 -13.24 2.33
CA ILE A 411 -15.55 -12.89 2.62
C ILE A 411 -15.35 -11.37 2.63
N ARG A 412 -14.52 -10.93 3.59
CA ARG A 412 -14.00 -9.56 3.67
C ARG A 412 -12.53 -9.65 4.05
N ALA A 413 -11.62 -9.30 3.13
CA ALA A 413 -10.21 -9.57 3.37
C ALA A 413 -9.26 -8.56 2.72
N LYS A 414 -8.04 -8.49 3.24
CA LYS A 414 -6.91 -7.76 2.68
C LYS A 414 -5.88 -8.73 2.14
N THR A 415 -5.49 -8.52 0.88
CA THR A 415 -4.35 -9.23 0.27
C THR A 415 -3.02 -8.55 0.63
N GLY A 416 -1.94 -9.33 0.65
CA GLY A 416 -0.57 -8.83 0.73
C GLY A 416 0.31 -9.51 -0.32
N HIS A 417 1.12 -8.73 -1.04
CA HIS A 417 2.02 -9.29 -2.06
C HIS A 417 3.32 -8.48 -2.16
N LEU A 418 4.44 -9.20 -2.12
CA LEU A 418 5.78 -8.76 -2.52
C LEU A 418 6.45 -9.92 -3.28
N SER A 419 7.60 -9.69 -3.89
CA SER A 419 8.39 -10.80 -4.44
C SER A 419 8.71 -11.82 -3.35
N GLY A 420 8.29 -13.08 -3.54
CA GLY A 420 8.45 -14.14 -2.55
C GLY A 420 7.50 -14.08 -1.36
N VAL A 421 6.44 -13.25 -1.41
CA VAL A 421 5.45 -13.08 -0.32
C VAL A 421 4.03 -13.11 -0.89
N SER A 422 3.15 -13.91 -0.28
CA SER A 422 1.70 -13.93 -0.55
C SER A 422 0.93 -14.06 0.75
N CYS A 423 0.09 -13.08 1.06
CA CYS A 423 -0.66 -13.00 2.31
C CYS A 423 -2.15 -12.74 2.03
N LEU A 424 -3.00 -13.26 2.92
CA LEU A 424 -4.44 -13.01 2.91
C LEU A 424 -4.96 -13.07 4.34
N SER A 425 -5.64 -12.00 4.80
CA SER A 425 -6.18 -11.94 6.17
C SER A 425 -7.50 -11.17 6.19
N GLY A 426 -8.41 -11.54 7.08
CA GLY A 426 -9.72 -10.91 7.17
C GLY A 426 -10.75 -11.78 7.85
N TYR A 427 -11.99 -11.69 7.38
CA TYR A 427 -13.15 -12.38 7.93
C TYR A 427 -13.78 -13.35 6.92
N ILE A 428 -14.31 -14.46 7.43
CA ILE A 428 -15.17 -15.41 6.70
C ILE A 428 -16.50 -15.50 7.46
N TYR A 429 -17.60 -15.38 6.76
CA TYR A 429 -18.95 -15.61 7.28
C TYR A 429 -19.41 -17.02 6.87
N SER A 430 -19.08 -18.00 7.69
CA SER A 430 -19.38 -19.41 7.45
C SER A 430 -20.75 -19.79 7.98
N ASP A 431 -21.55 -20.52 7.20
CA ASP A 431 -22.87 -21.00 7.66
C ASP A 431 -22.70 -22.03 8.80
N LYS A 432 -21.63 -22.81 8.74
CA LYS A 432 -21.36 -23.88 9.70
C LYS A 432 -20.63 -23.43 10.96
N TYR A 433 -19.67 -22.51 10.81
CA TYR A 433 -18.75 -22.11 11.89
C TYR A 433 -19.00 -20.70 12.42
N GLY A 434 -20.01 -19.99 11.88
CA GLY A 434 -20.27 -18.59 12.16
C GLY A 434 -19.17 -17.65 11.62
N PRO A 435 -19.06 -16.43 12.13
CA PRO A 435 -18.03 -15.49 11.73
C PRO A 435 -16.65 -15.92 12.23
N LEU A 436 -15.66 -15.92 11.33
CA LEU A 436 -14.29 -16.31 11.60
C LEU A 436 -13.34 -15.17 11.29
N ALA A 437 -12.29 -15.00 12.09
CA ALA A 437 -11.10 -14.24 11.75
C ALA A 437 -10.00 -15.18 11.25
N PHE A 438 -9.30 -14.80 10.19
CA PHE A 438 -8.23 -15.61 9.63
C PHE A 438 -7.03 -14.78 9.17
N SER A 439 -5.86 -15.43 9.18
CA SER A 439 -4.64 -14.90 8.56
C SER A 439 -3.82 -16.07 7.98
N ILE A 440 -3.42 -15.93 6.71
CA ILE A 440 -2.57 -16.88 5.99
C ILE A 440 -1.40 -16.08 5.41
N LEU A 441 -0.21 -16.28 5.96
CA LEU A 441 1.04 -15.65 5.55
C LEU A 441 1.95 -16.71 4.92
N MET A 442 2.42 -16.48 3.70
CA MET A 442 3.31 -17.38 2.96
C MET A 442 4.50 -16.60 2.44
N ASN A 443 5.71 -16.97 2.86
CA ASN A 443 6.94 -16.24 2.58
C ASN A 443 8.06 -17.18 2.10
N GLY A 444 9.08 -16.61 1.43
CA GLY A 444 10.33 -17.32 1.11
C GLY A 444 10.22 -18.24 -0.09
N PHE A 445 9.36 -17.95 -1.05
CA PHE A 445 9.25 -18.70 -2.29
C PHE A 445 9.82 -17.91 -3.48
N THR A 446 10.19 -18.63 -4.55
CA THR A 446 10.59 -18.06 -5.84
C THR A 446 9.48 -18.15 -6.86
N GLY A 447 9.54 -17.32 -7.90
CA GLY A 447 8.59 -17.37 -9.02
C GLY A 447 7.24 -16.70 -8.74
N LYS A 448 6.17 -17.22 -9.38
CA LYS A 448 4.84 -16.56 -9.40
C LYS A 448 4.05 -16.85 -8.12
N ALA A 449 3.40 -15.84 -7.55
CA ALA A 449 2.54 -15.97 -6.37
C ALA A 449 1.22 -16.75 -6.62
N LYS A 450 0.80 -16.93 -7.87
CA LYS A 450 -0.49 -17.55 -8.21
C LYS A 450 -0.73 -18.95 -7.62
N PRO A 451 0.24 -19.89 -7.57
CA PRO A 451 0.05 -21.18 -6.89
C PRO A 451 -0.25 -21.01 -5.40
N TYR A 452 0.44 -20.11 -4.71
CA TYR A 452 0.23 -19.81 -3.27
C TYR A 452 -1.14 -19.18 -3.02
N GLN A 453 -1.57 -18.27 -3.88
CA GLN A 453 -2.92 -17.68 -3.84
C GLN A 453 -4.00 -18.75 -4.02
N ARG A 454 -3.81 -19.73 -4.92
CA ARG A 454 -4.75 -20.86 -5.09
C ARG A 454 -4.84 -21.73 -3.85
N LEU A 455 -3.72 -21.94 -3.16
CA LEU A 455 -3.75 -22.69 -1.88
C LEU A 455 -4.52 -21.92 -0.80
N GLN A 456 -4.30 -20.61 -0.69
CA GLN A 456 -5.09 -19.75 0.20
C GLN A 456 -6.59 -19.88 -0.10
N ASP A 457 -6.98 -19.77 -1.39
CA ASP A 457 -8.37 -19.86 -1.82
C ASP A 457 -8.98 -21.24 -1.50
N LYS A 458 -8.23 -22.33 -1.69
CA LYS A 458 -8.68 -23.70 -1.33
C LYS A 458 -8.89 -23.84 0.18
N ILE A 459 -8.00 -23.31 1.00
CA ILE A 459 -8.13 -23.34 2.47
C ILE A 459 -9.40 -22.59 2.90
N ILE A 460 -9.62 -21.38 2.36
CA ILE A 460 -10.81 -20.58 2.67
C ILE A 460 -12.10 -21.30 2.25
N ASN A 461 -12.11 -21.96 1.09
CA ASN A 461 -13.28 -22.69 0.59
C ASN A 461 -13.75 -23.81 1.52
N LEU A 462 -12.89 -24.40 2.34
CA LEU A 462 -13.29 -25.41 3.35
C LEU A 462 -14.24 -24.85 4.44
N PHE A 463 -14.34 -23.53 4.55
CA PHE A 463 -15.21 -22.85 5.51
C PHE A 463 -16.45 -22.22 4.88
N LEU A 464 -16.54 -22.20 3.54
CA LEU A 464 -17.65 -21.59 2.80
C LEU A 464 -18.72 -22.61 2.37
N HIS A 465 -18.33 -23.86 2.21
CA HIS A 465 -19.20 -24.94 1.79
C HIS A 465 -19.27 -26.03 2.88
N ASP A 466 -20.44 -26.64 3.01
CA ASP A 466 -20.71 -27.76 3.94
C ASP A 466 -19.92 -29.02 3.57
#